data_3aeda490d00f58ec9fc8a87867b5679d
#
_entry.id   3aeda490d00f58ec9fc8a87867b5679d
#
_cell.length_a   1.000
_cell.length_b   1.000
_cell.length_c   1.000
_cell.angle_alpha   90.00
_cell.angle_beta   90.00
_cell.angle_gamma   90.00
#
_symmetry.space_group_name_H-M   'P 1'
#
loop_
_entity.id
_entity.type
_entity.pdbx_description
1 polymer ?
#
loop_
_entity_poly.entity_id
_entity_poly.type
_entity_poly.pdbx_seq_one_letter_code
_entity_poly.pdbx_strand_id
1 'polypeptide(L)'
;RYGRRQRQMCIRDSMNFIKKSIFIILVPLFFSFTARAEVNVVTTIKPLHSLISSVMEGVGKPSLIIEGTNNPHTFVFKPSHAEMIENADIVFWIGEDLEAFMEKPLESLAKNAKTISFMDLASIEKLKFREQNIFDDHDDHGHDDHDDHGHKDDDHDDHDDHDGHDDEHDGHDDHDDHAGHHDGHNHGEFDAHIWLDPANAKEMVLEISHELSEIDPSNKSKYEYNASKTIVALDKLIE
;
A
#
# COMPACT_ATOMS: atom_id res chain seq x y z
N ARG A 1 15.97 66.91 69.65
CA ARG A 1 14.71 66.74 68.82
C ARG A 1 15.09 66.54 67.36
N TYR A 2 15.56 65.40 67.06
CA TYR A 2 15.59 64.86 65.69
C TYR A 2 15.49 63.38 65.72
N GLY A 3 14.40 62.86 65.16
CA GLY A 3 14.28 61.45 65.04
C GLY A 3 12.85 60.97 64.99
N ARG A 4 12.20 60.94 63.76
CA ARG A 4 11.10 60.09 63.45
C ARG A 4 10.50 60.44 62.05
N ARG A 5 11.26 60.26 61.01
CA ARG A 5 10.65 60.40 59.68
C ARG A 5 11.35 59.61 58.57
N GLN A 6 11.93 58.45 58.85
CA GLN A 6 12.53 57.64 57.78
C GLN A 6 12.19 56.16 57.82
N ARG A 7 11.01 55.72 58.25
CA ARG A 7 10.66 54.29 58.20
C ARG A 7 9.41 53.95 57.41
N GLN A 8 8.88 54.82 56.57
CA GLN A 8 7.67 54.50 55.82
C GLN A 8 7.82 54.46 54.32
N MET A 9 9.04 54.55 53.71
CA MET A 9 9.20 54.55 52.25
C MET A 9 9.69 53.25 51.61
N CYS A 10 10.10 52.23 52.39
CA CYS A 10 10.69 51.02 51.83
C CYS A 10 9.71 49.82 51.60
N ILE A 11 8.43 49.92 52.02
CA ILE A 11 7.51 48.79 51.90
C ILE A 11 6.62 48.85 50.64
N ARG A 12 6.55 50.01 49.97
CA ARG A 12 5.64 50.19 48.85
C ARG A 12 6.21 49.74 47.52
N ASP A 13 7.54 49.70 47.37
CA ASP A 13 8.17 49.35 46.08
C ASP A 13 8.42 47.85 45.95
N SER A 14 8.55 47.10 47.06
CA SER A 14 8.75 45.64 46.97
C SER A 14 7.49 44.85 46.56
N MET A 15 6.29 45.37 46.85
CA MET A 15 5.03 44.70 46.48
C MET A 15 4.73 44.83 44.96
N ASN A 16 5.21 45.85 44.30
CA ASN A 16 5.04 46.00 42.85
C ASN A 16 6.01 45.13 42.04
N PHE A 17 7.19 44.85 42.59
CA PHE A 17 8.17 43.94 41.97
C PHE A 17 7.71 42.50 42.04
N ILE A 18 7.12 42.05 43.15
CA ILE A 18 6.59 40.70 43.31
C ILE A 18 5.39 40.45 42.39
N LYS A 19 4.47 41.41 42.23
CA LYS A 19 3.34 41.34 41.32
C LYS A 19 3.77 41.27 39.83
N LYS A 20 4.80 41.99 39.42
CA LYS A 20 5.34 41.95 38.06
C LYS A 20 6.12 40.65 37.80
N SER A 21 6.86 40.13 38.76
CA SER A 21 7.59 38.88 38.66
C SER A 21 6.67 37.65 38.60
N ILE A 22 5.57 37.64 39.35
CA ILE A 22 4.56 36.54 39.31
C ILE A 22 3.85 36.53 37.95
N PHE A 23 3.60 37.69 37.33
CA PHE A 23 2.96 37.76 36.01
C PHE A 23 3.87 37.26 34.88
N ILE A 24 5.20 37.48 34.98
CA ILE A 24 6.20 37.01 34.00
C ILE A 24 6.41 35.50 34.10
N ILE A 25 6.26 34.89 35.28
CA ILE A 25 6.40 33.44 35.47
C ILE A 25 5.11 32.66 35.07
N LEU A 26 3.93 33.31 35.15
CA LEU A 26 2.65 32.61 34.85
C LEU A 26 2.31 32.59 33.33
N VAL A 27 2.86 33.50 32.53
CA VAL A 27 2.59 33.58 31.09
C VAL A 27 3.18 32.39 30.28
N PRO A 28 4.39 31.84 30.56
CA PRO A 28 4.91 30.70 29.80
C PRO A 28 4.25 29.37 30.19
N LEU A 29 3.51 29.28 31.31
CA LEU A 29 2.90 28.02 31.74
C LEU A 29 1.64 27.63 30.94
N PHE A 30 1.06 28.57 30.16
CA PHE A 30 -0.11 28.30 29.32
C PHE A 30 0.25 27.95 27.86
N PHE A 31 1.52 28.03 27.46
CA PHE A 31 2.01 27.62 26.15
C PHE A 31 2.72 26.27 26.20
N SER A 32 2.18 25.32 26.97
CA SER A 32 2.51 23.92 26.72
C SER A 32 1.85 23.48 25.42
N PHE A 33 2.44 23.83 24.26
CA PHE A 33 2.18 23.11 23.03
C PHE A 33 2.57 21.67 23.32
N THR A 34 1.60 20.82 23.53
CA THR A 34 1.81 19.37 23.46
C THR A 34 2.23 19.12 22.01
N ALA A 35 3.54 19.00 21.77
CA ALA A 35 4.04 18.42 20.55
C ALA A 35 3.44 17.01 20.49
N ARG A 36 2.41 16.86 19.68
CA ARG A 36 1.78 15.57 19.48
C ARG A 36 2.61 14.85 18.42
N ALA A 37 3.00 13.63 18.69
CA ALA A 37 3.63 12.80 17.69
C ALA A 37 2.63 12.61 16.53
N GLU A 38 3.08 12.84 15.32
CA GLU A 38 2.34 12.53 14.11
C GLU A 38 2.08 11.02 14.07
N VAL A 39 0.87 10.60 13.72
CA VAL A 39 0.55 9.18 13.58
C VAL A 39 1.28 8.62 12.37
N ASN A 40 2.07 7.58 12.59
CA ASN A 40 2.80 6.88 11.54
C ASN A 40 1.88 5.86 10.85
N VAL A 41 1.36 6.25 9.70
CA VAL A 41 0.49 5.43 8.87
C VAL A 41 1.30 4.82 7.75
N VAL A 42 1.23 3.49 7.60
CA VAL A 42 1.87 2.75 6.52
C VAL A 42 0.82 2.09 5.64
N THR A 43 1.05 2.07 4.35
CA THR A 43 0.19 1.39 3.37
C THR A 43 1.00 0.73 2.27
N THR A 44 0.44 -0.25 1.61
CA THR A 44 1.15 -1.13 0.69
C THR A 44 1.13 -0.64 -0.75
N ILE A 45 -0.04 -0.28 -1.30
CA ILE A 45 -0.22 0.04 -2.71
C ILE A 45 -0.66 1.49 -2.95
N LYS A 46 -0.37 2.01 -4.14
CA LYS A 46 -0.70 3.39 -4.53
C LYS A 46 -2.19 3.75 -4.48
N PRO A 47 -3.14 2.90 -4.95
CA PRO A 47 -4.55 3.22 -4.84
C PRO A 47 -4.97 3.44 -3.38
N LEU A 48 -4.56 2.55 -2.50
CA LEU A 48 -4.84 2.64 -1.07
C LEU A 48 -4.17 3.87 -0.44
N HIS A 49 -2.90 4.14 -0.81
CA HIS A 49 -2.19 5.35 -0.38
C HIS A 49 -2.93 6.63 -0.79
N SER A 50 -3.54 6.66 -1.97
CA SER A 50 -4.33 7.81 -2.43
C SER A 50 -5.58 8.05 -1.57
N LEU A 51 -6.31 6.99 -1.23
CA LEU A 51 -7.48 7.07 -0.36
C LEU A 51 -7.10 7.57 1.05
N ILE A 52 -6.05 6.97 1.64
CA ILE A 52 -5.55 7.36 2.96
C ILE A 52 -5.04 8.80 2.95
N SER A 53 -4.28 9.19 1.93
CA SER A 53 -3.80 10.57 1.79
C SER A 53 -4.93 11.58 1.72
N SER A 54 -6.04 11.23 1.07
CA SER A 54 -7.23 12.09 0.99
C SER A 54 -7.88 12.26 2.37
N VAL A 55 -7.98 11.19 3.17
CA VAL A 55 -8.53 11.25 4.54
C VAL A 55 -7.58 12.02 5.47
N MET A 56 -6.26 11.86 5.31
CA MET A 56 -5.24 12.51 6.13
C MET A 56 -4.92 13.95 5.68
N GLU A 57 -5.61 14.51 4.69
CA GLU A 57 -5.32 15.85 4.16
C GLU A 57 -5.22 16.91 5.28
N GLY A 58 -4.04 17.54 5.40
CA GLY A 58 -3.74 18.57 6.39
C GLY A 58 -3.59 18.06 7.84
N VAL A 59 -3.41 16.76 8.04
CA VAL A 59 -3.05 16.14 9.32
C VAL A 59 -1.67 15.51 9.24
N GLY A 60 -1.43 14.66 8.23
CA GLY A 60 -0.18 13.95 8.03
C GLY A 60 -0.11 13.34 6.63
N LYS A 61 0.86 12.44 6.42
CA LYS A 61 1.04 11.73 5.16
C LYS A 61 1.32 10.25 5.44
N PRO A 62 0.62 9.32 4.78
CA PRO A 62 0.96 7.90 4.89
C PRO A 62 2.28 7.59 4.17
N SER A 63 3.00 6.60 4.67
CA SER A 63 4.16 6.00 4.01
C SER A 63 3.71 4.87 3.08
N LEU A 64 4.35 4.74 1.91
CA LEU A 64 4.01 3.75 0.89
C LEU A 64 5.13 2.71 0.77
N ILE A 65 4.78 1.41 0.84
CA ILE A 65 5.74 0.30 0.70
C ILE A 65 6.08 0.05 -0.77
N ILE A 66 5.06 -0.09 -1.63
CA ILE A 66 5.25 -0.42 -3.05
C ILE A 66 5.31 0.85 -3.89
N GLU A 67 6.53 1.37 -4.03
CA GLU A 67 6.79 2.57 -4.82
C GLU A 67 6.99 2.25 -6.32
N GLY A 68 6.90 3.30 -7.15
CA GLY A 68 7.20 3.21 -8.59
C GLY A 68 6.16 2.40 -9.37
N THR A 69 6.62 1.49 -10.24
CA THR A 69 5.82 0.60 -11.10
C THR A 69 5.92 -0.86 -10.69
N ASN A 70 6.29 -1.12 -9.44
CA ASN A 70 6.43 -2.48 -8.93
C ASN A 70 5.07 -3.18 -8.86
N ASN A 71 5.08 -4.49 -9.17
CA ASN A 71 3.91 -5.34 -9.12
C ASN A 71 3.68 -5.84 -7.67
N PRO A 72 2.51 -5.64 -7.06
CA PRO A 72 2.22 -6.13 -5.72
C PRO A 72 2.27 -7.65 -5.58
N HIS A 73 1.94 -8.41 -6.64
CA HIS A 73 1.96 -9.88 -6.58
C HIS A 73 3.38 -10.48 -6.52
N THR A 74 4.39 -9.75 -6.98
CA THR A 74 5.78 -10.23 -7.07
C THR A 74 6.76 -9.32 -6.36
N PHE A 75 6.27 -8.50 -5.43
CA PHE A 75 7.08 -7.52 -4.73
C PHE A 75 8.06 -8.19 -3.75
N VAL A 76 9.31 -7.69 -3.77
CA VAL A 76 10.35 -8.17 -2.86
C VAL A 76 10.48 -7.19 -1.69
N PHE A 77 10.22 -7.69 -0.49
CA PHE A 77 10.33 -6.95 0.76
C PHE A 77 11.80 -6.61 1.08
N LYS A 78 12.06 -5.37 1.50
CA LYS A 78 13.41 -4.85 1.79
C LYS A 78 13.55 -4.49 3.28
N PRO A 79 14.79 -4.42 3.82
CA PRO A 79 14.99 -4.01 5.22
C PRO A 79 14.41 -2.62 5.56
N SER A 80 14.42 -1.68 4.61
CA SER A 80 13.78 -0.35 4.82
C SER A 80 12.28 -0.45 5.05
N HIS A 81 11.59 -1.42 4.44
CA HIS A 81 10.16 -1.66 4.66
C HIS A 81 9.90 -2.26 6.04
N ALA A 82 10.84 -3.07 6.56
CA ALA A 82 10.77 -3.58 7.92
C ALA A 82 10.76 -2.43 8.95
N GLU A 83 11.66 -1.47 8.80
CA GLU A 83 11.73 -0.28 9.65
C GLU A 83 10.42 0.55 9.60
N MET A 84 9.81 0.67 8.41
CA MET A 84 8.52 1.35 8.27
C MET A 84 7.42 0.66 9.08
N ILE A 85 7.34 -0.68 9.03
CA ILE A 85 6.34 -1.46 9.76
C ILE A 85 6.60 -1.44 11.28
N GLU A 86 7.84 -1.57 11.71
CA GLU A 86 8.22 -1.53 13.13
C GLU A 86 7.85 -0.20 13.81
N ASN A 87 7.93 0.91 13.05
CA ASN A 87 7.64 2.25 13.56
C ASN A 87 6.20 2.70 13.27
N ALA A 88 5.38 1.86 12.64
CA ALA A 88 3.99 2.20 12.34
C ALA A 88 3.11 2.18 13.59
N ASP A 89 2.13 3.10 13.63
CA ASP A 89 1.00 3.03 14.56
C ASP A 89 -0.15 2.23 13.94
N ILE A 90 -0.27 2.29 12.60
CA ILE A 90 -1.26 1.53 11.84
C ILE A 90 -0.72 1.18 10.45
N VAL A 91 -1.05 -0.04 9.99
CA VAL A 91 -0.75 -0.54 8.65
C VAL A 91 -2.05 -0.91 7.95
N PHE A 92 -2.30 -0.30 6.80
CA PHE A 92 -3.40 -0.64 5.90
C PHE A 92 -2.89 -1.41 4.70
N TRP A 93 -3.49 -2.55 4.40
CA TRP A 93 -3.17 -3.40 3.26
C TRP A 93 -4.42 -4.05 2.68
N ILE A 94 -4.34 -4.56 1.46
CA ILE A 94 -5.50 -5.20 0.83
C ILE A 94 -5.76 -6.55 1.47
N GLY A 95 -4.75 -7.40 1.54
CA GLY A 95 -4.85 -8.72 2.12
C GLY A 95 -3.86 -9.71 1.50
N GLU A 96 -3.83 -10.92 2.04
CA GLU A 96 -2.88 -11.96 1.64
C GLU A 96 -2.98 -12.34 0.15
N ASP A 97 -4.19 -12.37 -0.40
CA ASP A 97 -4.45 -12.72 -1.81
C ASP A 97 -3.74 -11.77 -2.81
N LEU A 98 -3.47 -10.52 -2.42
CA LEU A 98 -2.71 -9.57 -3.24
C LEU A 98 -1.24 -9.48 -2.81
N GLU A 99 -1.00 -9.46 -1.50
CA GLU A 99 0.25 -9.05 -0.89
C GLU A 99 0.78 -10.13 0.06
N ALA A 100 0.88 -11.38 -0.42
CA ALA A 100 1.35 -12.53 0.37
C ALA A 100 2.72 -12.28 1.06
N PHE A 101 3.56 -11.39 0.51
CA PHE A 101 4.82 -10.99 1.11
C PHE A 101 4.66 -10.21 2.42
N MET A 102 3.46 -9.67 2.72
CA MET A 102 3.19 -8.88 3.94
C MET A 102 2.85 -9.74 5.16
N GLU A 103 2.37 -10.95 4.98
CA GLU A 103 1.91 -11.83 6.09
C GLU A 103 2.97 -11.96 7.20
N LYS A 104 4.14 -12.50 6.88
CA LYS A 104 5.22 -12.71 7.84
C LYS A 104 5.78 -11.42 8.45
N PRO A 105 6.02 -10.33 7.66
CA PRO A 105 6.39 -9.04 8.23
C PRO A 105 5.35 -8.48 9.20
N LEU A 106 4.06 -8.54 8.89
CA LEU A 106 3.03 -8.06 9.80
C LEU A 106 2.99 -8.84 11.11
N GLU A 107 3.06 -10.17 11.07
CA GLU A 107 3.11 -11.01 12.27
C GLU A 107 4.35 -10.75 13.14
N SER A 108 5.50 -10.52 12.52
CA SER A 108 6.78 -10.43 13.25
C SER A 108 7.15 -9.01 13.67
N LEU A 109 6.82 -7.99 12.88
CA LEU A 109 7.29 -6.61 13.04
C LEU A 109 6.21 -5.65 13.52
N ALA A 110 4.94 -5.83 13.14
CA ALA A 110 3.84 -4.94 13.49
C ALA A 110 3.30 -5.17 14.92
N LYS A 111 4.21 -5.39 15.89
CA LYS A 111 3.82 -5.77 17.26
C LYS A 111 3.03 -4.70 18.00
N ASN A 112 3.25 -3.44 17.67
CA ASN A 112 2.61 -2.30 18.30
C ASN A 112 1.64 -1.58 17.34
N ALA A 113 1.67 -1.95 16.06
CA ALA A 113 0.81 -1.36 15.05
C ALA A 113 -0.54 -2.10 14.96
N LYS A 114 -1.62 -1.35 14.75
CA LYS A 114 -2.90 -1.93 14.33
C LYS A 114 -2.78 -2.31 12.85
N THR A 115 -3.19 -3.50 12.45
CA THR A 115 -3.17 -3.95 11.05
C THR A 115 -4.59 -4.11 10.54
N ILE A 116 -4.89 -3.48 9.41
CA ILE A 116 -6.21 -3.52 8.78
C ILE A 116 -6.07 -4.14 7.39
N SER A 117 -6.67 -5.32 7.21
CA SER A 117 -6.85 -5.99 5.93
C SER A 117 -8.21 -5.65 5.36
N PHE A 118 -8.26 -5.04 4.17
CA PHE A 118 -9.54 -4.70 3.56
C PHE A 118 -10.29 -5.91 3.03
N MET A 119 -9.58 -6.97 2.63
CA MET A 119 -10.21 -8.23 2.23
C MET A 119 -10.95 -8.91 3.39
N ASP A 120 -10.62 -8.61 4.65
CA ASP A 120 -11.28 -9.23 5.80
C ASP A 120 -12.54 -8.47 6.24
N LEU A 121 -12.78 -7.28 5.71
CA LEU A 121 -13.94 -6.48 6.07
C LEU A 121 -15.23 -7.08 5.48
N ALA A 122 -16.26 -7.15 6.30
CA ALA A 122 -17.58 -7.63 5.90
C ALA A 122 -18.34 -6.64 5.00
N SER A 123 -17.97 -5.35 5.04
CA SER A 123 -18.57 -4.29 4.24
C SER A 123 -18.07 -4.26 2.79
N ILE A 124 -16.97 -4.96 2.47
CA ILE A 124 -16.38 -5.02 1.13
C ILE A 124 -17.06 -6.10 0.31
N GLU A 125 -17.58 -5.73 -0.85
CA GLU A 125 -18.08 -6.68 -1.83
C GLU A 125 -16.91 -7.35 -2.56
N LYS A 126 -16.86 -8.69 -2.49
CA LYS A 126 -15.79 -9.52 -3.06
C LYS A 126 -16.35 -10.31 -4.22
N LEU A 127 -15.76 -10.12 -5.40
CA LEU A 127 -16.13 -10.86 -6.60
C LEU A 127 -15.29 -12.13 -6.70
N LYS A 128 -15.93 -13.27 -7.05
CA LYS A 128 -15.21 -14.48 -7.35
C LYS A 128 -14.51 -14.37 -8.70
N PHE A 129 -13.39 -15.08 -8.85
CA PHE A 129 -12.77 -15.23 -10.16
C PHE A 129 -13.74 -15.89 -11.14
N ARG A 130 -13.66 -15.49 -12.41
CA ARG A 130 -14.44 -16.12 -13.48
C ARG A 130 -13.93 -17.52 -13.71
N GLU A 131 -14.83 -18.52 -13.67
CA GLU A 131 -14.49 -19.92 -13.89
C GLU A 131 -14.20 -20.24 -15.37
N GLN A 132 -14.64 -19.36 -16.31
CA GLN A 132 -14.45 -19.55 -17.75
C GLN A 132 -13.71 -18.37 -18.36
N ASN A 133 -12.72 -18.70 -19.19
CA ASN A 133 -12.06 -17.73 -20.04
C ASN A 133 -12.97 -17.41 -21.23
N ILE A 134 -13.67 -16.26 -21.19
CA ILE A 134 -14.59 -15.84 -22.25
C ILE A 134 -13.88 -15.52 -23.60
N PHE A 135 -12.56 -15.63 -23.62
CA PHE A 135 -11.74 -15.40 -24.83
C PHE A 135 -11.27 -16.70 -25.48
N ASP A 136 -11.60 -17.87 -24.90
CA ASP A 136 -11.25 -19.18 -25.46
C ASP A 136 -12.31 -19.74 -26.44
N ASP A 137 -13.36 -18.98 -26.78
CA ASP A 137 -14.22 -19.27 -27.93
C ASP A 137 -13.47 -18.98 -29.24
N HIS A 138 -12.31 -19.60 -29.43
CA HIS A 138 -11.77 -19.79 -30.76
C HIS A 138 -12.45 -21.01 -31.34
N ASP A 139 -13.40 -20.69 -32.24
CA ASP A 139 -14.02 -21.60 -33.18
C ASP A 139 -13.10 -22.77 -33.51
N ASP A 140 -13.60 -23.95 -33.17
CA ASP A 140 -13.17 -25.24 -33.72
C ASP A 140 -13.33 -25.16 -35.26
N HIS A 141 -12.33 -24.59 -35.94
CA HIS A 141 -12.19 -24.71 -37.35
C HIS A 141 -11.76 -26.13 -37.65
N GLY A 142 -12.77 -26.99 -37.80
CA GLY A 142 -12.63 -28.31 -38.39
C GLY A 142 -11.88 -28.17 -39.71
N HIS A 143 -10.64 -28.61 -39.73
CA HIS A 143 -9.91 -28.90 -40.95
C HIS A 143 -10.34 -30.25 -41.41
N ASP A 144 -11.43 -30.24 -42.20
CA ASP A 144 -11.82 -31.40 -43.05
C ASP A 144 -10.68 -31.71 -44.00
N ASP A 145 -10.27 -32.92 -43.97
CA ASP A 145 -9.66 -33.78 -44.98
C ASP A 145 -9.20 -33.10 -46.29
N HIS A 146 -7.90 -33.00 -46.44
CA HIS A 146 -7.28 -32.97 -47.76
C HIS A 146 -6.51 -34.27 -48.00
N ASP A 147 -7.28 -35.22 -48.60
CA ASP A 147 -6.75 -36.37 -49.29
C ASP A 147 -5.84 -35.96 -50.44
N ASP A 148 -4.75 -36.72 -50.53
CA ASP A 148 -4.12 -37.24 -51.73
C ASP A 148 -3.51 -36.24 -52.74
N HIS A 149 -2.20 -36.01 -52.63
CA HIS A 149 -1.36 -35.78 -53.81
C HIS A 149 -0.12 -36.66 -53.75
N GLY A 150 -0.22 -37.81 -54.47
CA GLY A 150 0.94 -38.57 -54.88
C GLY A 150 1.81 -37.76 -55.82
N HIS A 151 3.10 -37.68 -55.51
CA HIS A 151 4.14 -37.29 -56.45
C HIS A 151 5.10 -38.46 -56.61
N LYS A 152 5.25 -38.78 -57.90
CA LYS A 152 6.10 -39.77 -58.46
C LYS A 152 7.57 -39.42 -58.30
N ASP A 153 8.33 -40.49 -58.22
CA ASP A 153 9.79 -40.56 -58.39
C ASP A 153 10.25 -39.89 -59.68
N ASP A 154 11.33 -39.12 -59.58
CA ASP A 154 12.26 -38.92 -60.68
C ASP A 154 13.66 -38.76 -60.13
N ASP A 155 14.53 -39.61 -60.59
CA ASP A 155 15.92 -39.79 -60.35
C ASP A 155 16.75 -38.53 -60.76
N HIS A 156 17.70 -38.12 -59.94
CA HIS A 156 18.90 -37.43 -60.40
C HIS A 156 20.11 -37.87 -59.57
N ASP A 157 20.99 -38.57 -60.33
CA ASP A 157 22.33 -38.98 -59.96
C ASP A 157 23.29 -37.77 -59.86
N ASP A 158 24.35 -38.04 -59.06
CA ASP A 158 25.68 -37.51 -59.16
C ASP A 158 25.95 -36.03 -58.86
N HIS A 159 26.70 -35.81 -57.79
CA HIS A 159 27.96 -35.06 -57.80
C HIS A 159 28.83 -35.34 -56.57
N ASP A 160 30.08 -35.72 -56.90
CA ASP A 160 31.20 -36.05 -56.08
C ASP A 160 31.76 -34.85 -55.26
N ASP A 161 32.42 -35.23 -54.18
CA ASP A 161 33.64 -34.64 -53.60
C ASP A 161 33.62 -33.21 -53.06
N HIS A 162 33.61 -33.08 -51.75
CA HIS A 162 34.47 -32.12 -51.06
C HIS A 162 34.93 -32.64 -49.71
N ASP A 163 36.27 -32.70 -49.62
CA ASP A 163 37.13 -33.03 -48.48
C ASP A 163 36.88 -32.13 -47.25
N GLY A 164 36.90 -32.76 -46.10
CA GLY A 164 37.58 -32.43 -44.87
C GLY A 164 37.46 -31.04 -44.27
N HIS A 165 36.66 -30.90 -43.22
CA HIS A 165 36.98 -30.04 -42.08
C HIS A 165 36.63 -30.78 -40.81
N ASP A 166 37.66 -31.22 -40.09
CA ASP A 166 37.63 -31.55 -38.67
C ASP A 166 37.47 -30.25 -37.90
N ASP A 167 36.36 -30.06 -37.26
CA ASP A 167 36.22 -29.18 -36.10
C ASP A 167 35.24 -29.84 -35.11
N GLU A 168 35.85 -30.23 -34.01
CA GLU A 168 35.17 -30.74 -32.83
C GLU A 168 34.23 -29.65 -32.29
N HIS A 169 32.92 -29.84 -32.42
CA HIS A 169 31.95 -29.13 -31.65
C HIS A 169 31.26 -30.12 -30.72
N ASP A 170 31.71 -30.06 -29.46
CA ASP A 170 31.09 -30.67 -28.30
C ASP A 170 29.63 -30.33 -28.22
N GLY A 171 28.87 -31.34 -27.83
CA GLY A 171 27.42 -31.42 -27.77
C GLY A 171 26.71 -30.25 -27.11
N HIS A 172 25.71 -29.77 -27.78
CA HIS A 172 24.55 -29.09 -27.21
C HIS A 172 23.32 -29.95 -27.41
N ASP A 173 23.29 -31.06 -26.70
CA ASP A 173 22.06 -31.72 -26.32
C ASP A 173 21.64 -31.05 -25.00
N ASP A 174 20.53 -30.36 -25.01
CA ASP A 174 19.57 -30.14 -23.91
C ASP A 174 18.64 -28.99 -24.31
N HIS A 175 17.76 -29.23 -25.28
CA HIS A 175 16.51 -28.51 -25.39
C HIS A 175 15.47 -29.31 -24.60
N ASP A 176 15.67 -29.40 -23.28
CA ASP A 176 14.64 -29.85 -22.36
C ASP A 176 13.62 -28.73 -22.17
N ASP A 177 12.44 -29.01 -22.65
CA ASP A 177 11.14 -28.73 -22.08
C ASP A 177 11.02 -27.38 -21.34
N HIS A 178 10.70 -26.33 -22.07
CA HIS A 178 9.94 -25.21 -21.52
C HIS A 178 8.51 -25.68 -21.24
N ALA A 179 8.36 -26.67 -20.33
CA ALA A 179 7.14 -26.84 -19.60
C ALA A 179 6.95 -25.57 -18.79
N GLY A 180 5.96 -24.75 -19.19
CA GLY A 180 5.61 -23.54 -18.48
C GLY A 180 5.42 -23.86 -17.01
N HIS A 181 6.36 -23.45 -16.17
CA HIS A 181 6.11 -23.24 -14.78
C HIS A 181 5.11 -22.06 -14.68
N HIS A 182 3.85 -22.35 -14.87
CA HIS A 182 2.82 -21.61 -14.20
C HIS A 182 3.01 -21.95 -12.73
N ASP A 183 3.90 -21.19 -12.06
CA ASP A 183 3.87 -21.09 -10.62
C ASP A 183 2.45 -20.68 -10.31
N GLY A 184 1.66 -21.64 -9.88
CA GLY A 184 0.29 -21.43 -9.44
C GLY A 184 0.38 -20.53 -8.22
N HIS A 185 0.38 -19.22 -8.45
CA HIS A 185 0.04 -18.27 -7.42
C HIS A 185 -1.33 -18.70 -6.93
N ASN A 186 -1.39 -19.13 -5.68
CA ASN A 186 -2.64 -19.50 -5.04
C ASN A 186 -3.46 -18.20 -4.92
N HIS A 187 -4.11 -17.84 -6.01
CA HIS A 187 -5.10 -16.78 -6.00
C HIS A 187 -6.23 -17.28 -5.12
N GLY A 188 -6.58 -16.54 -4.07
CA GLY A 188 -7.71 -16.84 -3.20
C GLY A 188 -9.01 -17.06 -4.00
N GLU A 189 -10.11 -17.36 -3.31
CA GLU A 189 -11.42 -17.57 -3.95
C GLU A 189 -11.95 -16.28 -4.63
N PHE A 190 -11.46 -15.11 -4.21
CA PHE A 190 -11.96 -13.80 -4.61
C PHE A 190 -10.89 -12.93 -5.27
N ASP A 191 -11.32 -12.07 -6.18
CA ASP A 191 -10.48 -11.06 -6.80
C ASP A 191 -10.10 -9.97 -5.76
N ALA A 192 -8.80 -9.86 -5.49
CA ALA A 192 -8.27 -8.92 -4.52
C ALA A 192 -8.22 -7.46 -5.01
N HIS A 193 -8.56 -7.18 -6.28
CA HIS A 193 -8.55 -5.81 -6.84
C HIS A 193 -9.78 -4.98 -6.44
N ILE A 194 -10.19 -5.11 -5.18
CA ILE A 194 -11.43 -4.54 -4.60
C ILE A 194 -11.53 -3.01 -4.70
N TRP A 195 -10.39 -2.29 -4.77
CA TRP A 195 -10.37 -0.82 -4.89
C TRP A 195 -10.81 -0.29 -6.26
N LEU A 196 -10.94 -1.17 -7.26
CA LEU A 196 -11.42 -0.79 -8.60
C LEU A 196 -12.92 -0.52 -8.62
N ASP A 197 -13.66 -1.04 -7.63
CA ASP A 197 -15.05 -0.71 -7.43
C ASP A 197 -15.19 0.56 -6.57
N PRO A 198 -15.78 1.65 -7.09
CA PRO A 198 -15.99 2.87 -6.32
C PRO A 198 -16.88 2.68 -5.08
N ALA A 199 -17.79 1.69 -5.06
CA ALA A 199 -18.58 1.38 -3.88
C ALA A 199 -17.69 0.82 -2.76
N ASN A 200 -16.82 -0.13 -3.08
CA ASN A 200 -15.81 -0.62 -2.15
C ASN A 200 -14.84 0.48 -1.71
N ALA A 201 -14.41 1.35 -2.63
CA ALA A 201 -13.54 2.46 -2.28
C ALA A 201 -14.17 3.41 -1.24
N LYS A 202 -15.51 3.59 -1.26
CA LYS A 202 -16.24 4.35 -0.22
C LYS A 202 -16.17 3.66 1.13
N GLU A 203 -16.42 2.34 1.18
CA GLU A 203 -16.31 1.56 2.41
C GLU A 203 -14.89 1.61 2.97
N MET A 204 -13.86 1.51 2.10
CA MET A 204 -12.47 1.67 2.50
C MET A 204 -12.19 3.05 3.11
N VAL A 205 -12.73 4.13 2.54
CA VAL A 205 -12.59 5.49 3.07
C VAL A 205 -13.27 5.64 4.44
N LEU A 206 -14.43 5.02 4.64
CA LEU A 206 -15.12 5.01 5.93
C LEU A 206 -14.30 4.31 7.01
N GLU A 207 -13.76 3.12 6.68
CA GLU A 207 -12.92 2.36 7.60
C GLU A 207 -11.61 3.09 7.93
N ILE A 208 -10.93 3.67 6.93
CA ILE A 208 -9.72 4.49 7.15
C ILE A 208 -10.03 5.64 8.11
N SER A 209 -11.14 6.35 7.91
CA SER A 209 -11.54 7.46 8.78
C SER A 209 -11.86 7.01 10.20
N HIS A 210 -12.52 5.88 10.35
CA HIS A 210 -12.83 5.28 11.64
C HIS A 210 -11.54 4.94 12.40
N GLU A 211 -10.66 4.18 11.80
CA GLU A 211 -9.44 3.70 12.41
C GLU A 211 -8.46 4.84 12.79
N LEU A 212 -8.29 5.81 11.89
CA LEU A 212 -7.49 7.00 12.19
C LEU A 212 -8.10 7.84 13.32
N SER A 213 -9.43 7.91 13.41
CA SER A 213 -10.12 8.64 14.47
C SER A 213 -9.99 7.97 15.84
N GLU A 214 -9.83 6.64 15.88
CA GLU A 214 -9.56 5.90 17.11
C GLU A 214 -8.14 6.13 17.63
N ILE A 215 -7.15 6.10 16.73
CA ILE A 215 -5.73 6.25 17.07
C ILE A 215 -5.39 7.72 17.37
N ASP A 216 -6.00 8.65 16.63
CA ASP A 216 -5.80 10.09 16.81
C ASP A 216 -7.13 10.83 16.99
N PRO A 217 -7.75 10.72 18.16
CA PRO A 217 -9.06 11.36 18.45
C PRO A 217 -9.06 12.89 18.33
N SER A 218 -7.89 13.53 18.39
CA SER A 218 -7.80 14.99 18.29
C SER A 218 -8.02 15.50 16.88
N ASN A 219 -7.72 14.69 15.87
CA ASN A 219 -7.94 15.00 14.47
C ASN A 219 -9.21 14.33 13.89
N LYS A 220 -9.99 13.62 14.72
CA LYS A 220 -11.21 12.90 14.32
C LYS A 220 -12.11 13.73 13.39
N SER A 221 -12.50 14.93 13.79
CA SER A 221 -13.38 15.78 12.98
C SER A 221 -12.81 16.12 11.61
N LYS A 222 -11.48 16.12 11.48
CA LYS A 222 -10.80 16.39 10.22
C LYS A 222 -10.79 15.16 9.33
N TYR A 223 -10.55 13.98 9.90
CA TYR A 223 -10.65 12.72 9.18
C TYR A 223 -12.07 12.49 8.66
N GLU A 224 -13.10 12.67 9.50
CA GLU A 224 -14.51 12.55 9.13
C GLU A 224 -14.92 13.54 8.02
N TYR A 225 -14.46 14.81 8.11
CA TYR A 225 -14.70 15.81 7.08
C TYR A 225 -14.05 15.42 5.75
N ASN A 226 -12.78 15.03 5.77
CA ASN A 226 -12.04 14.64 4.57
C ASN A 226 -12.63 13.37 3.93
N ALA A 227 -13.03 12.39 4.76
CA ALA A 227 -13.70 11.18 4.30
C ALA A 227 -15.01 11.52 3.58
N SER A 228 -15.85 12.36 4.17
CA SER A 228 -17.11 12.77 3.54
C SER A 228 -16.89 13.48 2.20
N LYS A 229 -15.88 14.34 2.09
CA LYS A 229 -15.48 14.99 0.83
C LYS A 229 -15.02 13.97 -0.22
N THR A 230 -14.25 12.97 0.20
CA THR A 230 -13.75 11.92 -0.69
C THR A 230 -14.91 11.03 -1.17
N ILE A 231 -15.84 10.66 -0.31
CA ILE A 231 -17.03 9.88 -0.66
C ILE A 231 -17.88 10.61 -1.69
N VAL A 232 -18.13 11.92 -1.52
CA VAL A 232 -18.86 12.73 -2.53
C VAL A 232 -18.13 12.75 -3.89
N ALA A 233 -16.80 12.67 -3.89
CA ALA A 233 -16.05 12.58 -5.15
C ALA A 233 -16.17 11.19 -5.80
N LEU A 234 -16.19 10.11 -4.99
CA LEU A 234 -16.40 8.74 -5.46
C LEU A 234 -17.85 8.52 -5.97
N ASP A 235 -18.86 9.13 -5.34
CA ASP A 235 -20.26 9.04 -5.78
C ASP A 235 -20.42 9.49 -7.24
N LYS A 236 -19.67 10.51 -7.67
CA LYS A 236 -19.68 11.00 -9.06
C LYS A 236 -19.09 10.02 -10.08
N LEU A 237 -18.39 8.98 -9.64
CA LEU A 237 -17.88 7.93 -10.52
C LEU A 237 -18.90 6.81 -10.71
N ILE A 238 -19.95 6.77 -9.88
CA ILE A 238 -21.00 5.74 -9.91
C ILE A 238 -22.20 6.23 -10.75
N GLU A 239 -22.38 7.55 -10.86
CA GLU A 239 -23.45 8.18 -11.69
C GLU A 239 -23.16 8.06 -13.20
#